data_0f5f1649be823bb59e19bcf8659ee61a
#
_entry.id   0f5f1649be823bb59e19bcf8659ee61a
#
_cell.length_a   1.000
_cell.length_b   1.000
_cell.length_c   1.000
_cell.angle_alpha   90.00
_cell.angle_beta   90.00
_cell.angle_gamma   90.00
#
_symmetry.space_group_name_H-M   'P 1'
#
loop_
_entity.id
_entity.type
_entity.pdbx_description
1 polymer ?
#
loop_
_entity_poly.entity_id
_entity_poly.type
_entity_poly.pdbx_seq_one_letter_code
_entity_poly.pdbx_strand_id
1 'polypeptide(L)'
;MKQYFKYAFAAIFLSGILVSCVKEYESIEVIDDRNVKEYIQKNSLSVQEYNGTGIYYQVVSPGLGAEVQYSELTPALVTIRSLDGKYVAVDTFSNGNRYYNYLGYFNPEAVRVGIKEVLKKANGTIRIIVPSRLAFGRNGTTQIPGNSSLDIVVKVMEKEKIPQYDDYTIIKYMEKNAMTGFSKTNTGIYYKIGQPGTGSPISVDSTVVANYTGKLLNGTIFDRAVAGSEATFALTSVIKGWQQAIPLINQGGSIRMLIPSGLAYGMEGSSPSIPPFSCLDFEVNVTDVK
;
A
#
# COMPACT_ATOMS: atom_id res chain seq x y z
N MET A 1 79.13 -50.05 -38.87
CA MET A 1 77.91 -50.07 -39.66
C MET A 1 76.78 -49.43 -38.82
N LYS A 2 76.54 -48.21 -39.14
CA LYS A 2 75.21 -47.60 -39.48
C LYS A 2 74.17 -47.66 -38.36
N GLN A 3 74.08 -46.54 -37.66
CA GLN A 3 72.91 -45.71 -37.63
C GLN A 3 71.67 -46.35 -36.98
N TYR A 4 71.49 -46.10 -35.74
CA TYR A 4 70.17 -45.79 -35.16
C TYR A 4 70.33 -44.87 -33.93
N PHE A 5 70.96 -43.73 -34.18
CA PHE A 5 70.84 -42.56 -33.36
C PHE A 5 69.87 -41.60 -34.08
N LYS A 6 68.68 -41.51 -33.66
CA LYS A 6 67.79 -40.34 -33.84
C LYS A 6 66.38 -40.75 -33.46
N TYR A 7 65.86 -39.93 -32.60
CA TYR A 7 64.49 -39.76 -32.16
C TYR A 7 64.20 -40.24 -30.73
N ALA A 8 65.08 -39.87 -29.79
CA ALA A 8 64.62 -39.58 -28.47
C ALA A 8 64.05 -38.12 -28.46
N PHE A 9 62.88 -37.88 -29.11
CA PHE A 9 62.18 -36.63 -29.01
C PHE A 9 61.42 -36.65 -27.70
N ALA A 10 61.86 -35.80 -26.79
CA ALA A 10 61.24 -35.51 -25.53
C ALA A 10 59.79 -35.10 -25.80
N ALA A 11 58.88 -35.98 -25.54
CA ALA A 11 57.47 -35.60 -25.33
C ALA A 11 57.41 -34.90 -23.97
N ILE A 12 57.72 -33.61 -23.95
CA ILE A 12 57.35 -32.73 -22.86
C ILE A 12 55.84 -32.65 -22.94
N PHE A 13 55.21 -33.48 -22.11
CA PHE A 13 53.79 -33.31 -21.79
C PHE A 13 53.63 -31.96 -21.08
N LEU A 14 53.31 -30.96 -21.87
CA LEU A 14 52.82 -29.69 -21.39
C LEU A 14 51.46 -29.98 -20.80
N SER A 15 51.41 -30.50 -19.57
CA SER A 15 50.21 -30.54 -18.75
C SER A 15 49.87 -29.11 -18.42
N GLY A 16 49.15 -28.45 -19.36
CA GLY A 16 48.46 -27.22 -19.10
C GLY A 16 47.49 -27.49 -17.97
N ILE A 17 47.86 -27.07 -16.77
CA ILE A 17 46.91 -26.94 -15.67
C ILE A 17 45.91 -25.87 -16.12
N LEU A 18 44.79 -26.33 -16.70
CA LEU A 18 43.60 -25.52 -16.84
C LEU A 18 43.14 -25.22 -15.41
N VAL A 19 43.70 -24.20 -14.80
CA VAL A 19 43.09 -23.56 -13.66
C VAL A 19 41.80 -22.92 -14.21
N SER A 20 40.76 -23.74 -14.30
CA SER A 20 39.42 -23.25 -14.45
C SER A 20 39.15 -22.38 -13.20
N CYS A 21 39.24 -21.09 -13.35
CA CYS A 21 38.65 -20.18 -12.39
C CYS A 21 37.17 -20.46 -12.38
N VAL A 22 36.74 -21.46 -11.64
CA VAL A 22 35.32 -21.57 -11.22
C VAL A 22 35.10 -20.34 -10.36
N LYS A 23 34.46 -19.34 -10.92
CA LYS A 23 33.88 -18.27 -10.11
C LYS A 23 32.94 -18.96 -9.12
N GLU A 24 33.37 -19.14 -7.91
CA GLU A 24 32.50 -19.55 -6.82
C GLU A 24 31.49 -18.41 -6.63
N TYR A 25 30.30 -18.60 -7.18
CA TYR A 25 29.21 -17.68 -6.94
C TYR A 25 28.71 -17.91 -5.51
N GLU A 26 28.77 -16.88 -4.68
CA GLU A 26 28.18 -16.93 -3.34
C GLU A 26 26.73 -17.37 -3.44
N SER A 27 26.30 -18.21 -2.51
CA SER A 27 24.88 -18.61 -2.43
C SER A 27 24.00 -17.41 -2.09
N ILE A 28 22.73 -17.47 -2.48
CA ILE A 28 21.77 -16.38 -2.17
C ILE A 28 21.61 -16.19 -0.66
N GLU A 29 21.76 -17.22 0.15
CA GLU A 29 21.73 -17.15 1.60
C GLU A 29 22.86 -16.25 2.12
N VAL A 30 24.07 -16.45 1.65
CA VAL A 30 25.24 -15.66 2.07
C VAL A 30 25.09 -14.20 1.65
N ILE A 31 24.62 -13.97 0.44
CA ILE A 31 24.36 -12.61 -0.09
C ILE A 31 23.26 -11.92 0.73
N ASP A 32 22.16 -12.61 0.96
CA ASP A 32 21.02 -12.09 1.73
C ASP A 32 21.44 -11.75 3.16
N ASP A 33 22.14 -12.65 3.84
CA ASP A 33 22.57 -12.44 5.23
C ASP A 33 23.52 -11.25 5.36
N ARG A 34 24.45 -11.12 4.42
CA ARG A 34 25.35 -9.95 4.37
C ARG A 34 24.56 -8.67 4.16
N ASN A 35 23.71 -8.62 3.14
CA ASN A 35 22.92 -7.43 2.81
C ASN A 35 22.02 -6.99 3.97
N VAL A 36 21.38 -7.96 4.63
CA VAL A 36 20.50 -7.70 5.79
C VAL A 36 21.31 -7.12 6.96
N LYS A 37 22.46 -7.73 7.32
CA LYS A 37 23.31 -7.26 8.42
C LYS A 37 23.89 -5.88 8.15
N GLU A 38 24.38 -5.63 6.93
CA GLU A 38 24.87 -4.31 6.51
C GLU A 38 23.77 -3.24 6.58
N TYR A 39 22.54 -3.58 6.11
CA TYR A 39 21.40 -2.67 6.18
C TYR A 39 21.01 -2.33 7.62
N ILE A 40 20.93 -3.33 8.50
CA ILE A 40 20.64 -3.14 9.93
C ILE A 40 21.68 -2.22 10.57
N GLN A 41 22.97 -2.48 10.33
CA GLN A 41 24.06 -1.68 10.87
C GLN A 41 24.04 -0.23 10.33
N LYS A 42 23.95 -0.08 9.00
CA LYS A 42 23.95 1.24 8.32
C LYS A 42 22.81 2.14 8.81
N ASN A 43 21.65 1.56 9.09
CA ASN A 43 20.46 2.29 9.52
C ASN A 43 20.28 2.30 11.06
N SER A 44 21.25 1.76 11.82
CA SER A 44 21.22 1.68 13.28
C SER A 44 19.90 1.10 13.82
N LEU A 45 19.41 0.00 13.21
CA LEU A 45 18.12 -0.58 13.55
C LEU A 45 18.20 -1.44 14.81
N SER A 46 17.28 -1.24 15.75
CA SER A 46 17.15 -2.05 16.96
C SER A 46 16.23 -3.25 16.71
N VAL A 47 16.64 -4.17 15.87
CA VAL A 47 15.90 -5.39 15.51
C VAL A 47 16.49 -6.62 16.19
N GLN A 48 15.68 -7.66 16.40
CA GLN A 48 16.09 -8.94 16.94
C GLN A 48 15.80 -10.06 15.94
N GLU A 49 16.74 -10.98 15.78
CA GLU A 49 16.57 -12.14 14.93
C GLU A 49 15.55 -13.10 15.53
N TYR A 50 14.67 -13.63 14.69
CA TYR A 50 13.62 -14.57 15.10
C TYR A 50 14.07 -16.02 14.91
N ASN A 51 14.35 -16.72 16.01
CA ASN A 51 14.61 -18.16 16.04
C ASN A 51 15.67 -18.68 15.03
N GLY A 52 16.69 -17.88 14.71
CA GLY A 52 17.74 -18.26 13.77
C GLY A 52 17.30 -18.37 12.31
N THR A 53 16.18 -17.74 11.94
CA THR A 53 15.63 -17.80 10.57
C THR A 53 16.29 -16.82 9.60
N GLY A 54 17.07 -15.86 10.11
CA GLY A 54 17.57 -14.72 9.33
C GLY A 54 16.51 -13.62 9.12
N ILE A 55 15.31 -13.75 9.72
CA ILE A 55 14.29 -12.70 9.75
C ILE A 55 14.46 -11.91 11.04
N TYR A 56 14.39 -10.58 10.94
CA TYR A 56 14.56 -9.69 12.09
C TYR A 56 13.28 -8.89 12.33
N TYR A 57 12.88 -8.76 13.61
CA TYR A 57 11.71 -8.00 14.03
C TYR A 57 12.05 -6.90 15.03
N GLN A 58 11.28 -5.83 14.97
CA GLN A 58 11.23 -4.78 15.97
C GLN A 58 9.77 -4.38 16.22
N VAL A 59 9.31 -4.45 17.44
CA VAL A 59 8.07 -3.79 17.84
C VAL A 59 8.35 -2.29 17.96
N VAL A 60 7.90 -1.53 16.97
CA VAL A 60 8.09 -0.06 16.91
C VAL A 60 7.14 0.63 17.89
N SER A 61 5.90 0.16 17.96
CA SER A 61 4.95 0.50 19.02
C SER A 61 4.15 -0.74 19.41
N PRO A 62 4.00 -1.01 20.72
CA PRO A 62 3.25 -2.18 21.17
C PRO A 62 1.79 -2.07 20.77
N GLY A 63 1.16 -3.19 20.48
CA GLY A 63 -0.28 -3.28 20.27
C GLY A 63 -1.03 -3.11 21.57
N LEU A 64 -2.02 -2.21 21.58
CA LEU A 64 -2.87 -1.92 22.74
C LEU A 64 -4.31 -2.41 22.53
N GLY A 65 -4.62 -2.97 21.36
CA GLY A 65 -5.93 -3.46 20.99
C GLY A 65 -6.15 -4.95 21.28
N ALA A 66 -7.13 -5.53 20.59
CA ALA A 66 -7.44 -6.95 20.69
C ALA A 66 -6.28 -7.82 20.15
N GLU A 67 -6.23 -9.06 20.60
CA GLU A 67 -5.33 -10.06 20.04
C GLU A 67 -5.70 -10.34 18.58
N VAL A 68 -4.70 -10.42 17.71
CA VAL A 68 -4.90 -10.74 16.30
C VAL A 68 -4.89 -12.25 16.08
N GLN A 69 -5.73 -12.74 15.17
CA GLN A 69 -5.80 -14.16 14.82
C GLN A 69 -5.64 -14.35 13.32
N TYR A 70 -5.07 -15.49 12.89
CA TYR A 70 -4.89 -15.80 11.47
C TYR A 70 -6.22 -15.86 10.70
N SER A 71 -7.31 -16.22 11.36
CA SER A 71 -8.66 -16.32 10.81
C SER A 71 -9.45 -15.01 10.83
N GLU A 72 -8.84 -13.89 11.23
CA GLU A 72 -9.52 -12.60 11.33
C GLU A 72 -9.13 -11.66 10.19
N LEU A 73 -10.13 -10.94 9.70
CA LEU A 73 -9.92 -9.83 8.75
C LEU A 73 -9.20 -8.69 9.47
N THR A 74 -7.98 -8.41 9.05
CA THR A 74 -7.06 -7.48 9.71
C THR A 74 -6.78 -6.29 8.82
N PRO A 75 -7.18 -5.06 9.21
CA PRO A 75 -6.77 -3.86 8.50
C PRO A 75 -5.34 -3.49 8.86
N ALA A 76 -4.53 -3.20 7.84
CA ALA A 76 -3.14 -2.83 8.03
C ALA A 76 -2.68 -1.75 7.04
N LEU A 77 -1.81 -0.87 7.54
CA LEU A 77 -1.05 0.07 6.73
C LEU A 77 0.36 -0.49 6.58
N VAL A 78 0.84 -0.60 5.36
CA VAL A 78 2.10 -1.26 5.07
C VAL A 78 3.05 -0.32 4.34
N THR A 79 4.28 -0.24 4.82
CA THR A 79 5.40 0.38 4.09
C THR A 79 6.38 -0.71 3.73
N ILE A 80 6.74 -0.81 2.47
CA ILE A 80 7.70 -1.80 1.96
C ILE A 80 8.82 -1.06 1.25
N ARG A 81 10.07 -1.43 1.57
CA ARG A 81 11.28 -0.96 0.85
C ARG A 81 12.17 -2.14 0.58
N SER A 82 12.73 -2.22 -0.62
CA SER A 82 13.88 -3.10 -0.84
C SER A 82 15.12 -2.50 -0.16
N LEU A 83 16.00 -3.35 0.38
CA LEU A 83 17.17 -2.88 1.12
C LEU A 83 18.15 -2.10 0.23
N ASP A 84 18.11 -2.33 -1.09
CA ASP A 84 18.88 -1.58 -2.09
C ASP A 84 18.20 -0.25 -2.54
N GLY A 85 17.01 0.04 -2.01
CA GLY A 85 16.25 1.26 -2.27
C GLY A 85 15.57 1.34 -3.65
N LYS A 86 15.65 0.32 -4.48
CA LYS A 86 15.06 0.33 -5.84
C LYS A 86 13.54 0.24 -5.85
N TYR A 87 12.97 -0.39 -4.83
CA TYR A 87 11.52 -0.48 -4.64
C TYR A 87 11.10 0.20 -3.34
N VAL A 88 10.11 1.08 -3.43
CA VAL A 88 9.54 1.78 -2.27
C VAL A 88 8.04 1.93 -2.46
N ALA A 89 7.26 1.31 -1.58
CA ALA A 89 5.84 1.56 -1.42
C ALA A 89 5.59 2.02 0.02
N VAL A 90 5.25 3.28 0.19
CA VAL A 90 5.05 3.90 1.52
C VAL A 90 3.59 4.24 1.69
N ASP A 91 3.02 3.86 2.84
CA ASP A 91 1.75 4.45 3.26
C ASP A 91 1.98 5.92 3.62
N THR A 92 1.27 6.79 2.92
CA THR A 92 1.19 8.22 3.21
C THR A 92 -0.26 8.63 3.22
N PHE A 93 -0.57 9.84 3.70
CA PHE A 93 -1.96 10.36 3.66
C PHE A 93 -2.55 10.39 2.25
N SER A 94 -1.71 10.49 1.24
CA SER A 94 -2.12 10.55 -0.16
C SER A 94 -1.89 9.24 -0.91
N ASN A 95 -1.06 8.34 -0.41
CA ASN A 95 -0.72 7.07 -1.07
C ASN A 95 -0.91 5.95 -0.03
N GLY A 96 -2.13 5.42 0.04
CA GLY A 96 -2.43 4.35 0.99
C GLY A 96 -1.96 3.00 0.47
N ASN A 97 -0.93 2.42 1.05
CA ASN A 97 -0.59 1.02 0.87
C ASN A 97 -1.36 0.23 1.94
N ARG A 98 -2.65 0.02 1.68
CA ARG A 98 -3.63 -0.44 2.65
C ARG A 98 -4.05 -1.86 2.34
N TYR A 99 -4.11 -2.68 3.38
CA TYR A 99 -4.50 -4.09 3.29
C TYR A 99 -5.67 -4.36 4.20
N TYR A 100 -6.62 -5.13 3.71
CA TYR A 100 -7.71 -5.69 4.48
C TYR A 100 -7.96 -7.11 4.02
N ASN A 101 -7.47 -8.07 4.76
CA ASN A 101 -7.61 -9.49 4.45
C ASN A 101 -7.50 -10.32 5.75
N TYR A 102 -7.80 -11.59 5.69
CA TYR A 102 -7.45 -12.52 6.75
C TYR A 102 -5.93 -12.49 6.99
N LEU A 103 -5.52 -12.37 8.24
CA LEU A 103 -4.10 -12.29 8.58
C LEU A 103 -3.30 -13.46 8.01
N GLY A 104 -3.91 -14.67 7.98
CA GLY A 104 -3.28 -15.86 7.40
C GLY A 104 -2.88 -15.75 5.94
N TYR A 105 -3.43 -14.80 5.19
CA TYR A 105 -3.10 -14.55 3.77
C TYR A 105 -2.10 -13.42 3.56
N PHE A 106 -1.59 -12.78 4.62
CA PHE A 106 -0.58 -11.74 4.46
C PHE A 106 0.75 -12.33 4.00
N ASN A 107 1.33 -11.73 2.98
CA ASN A 107 2.60 -12.15 2.38
C ASN A 107 3.64 -11.02 2.44
N PRO A 108 4.94 -11.38 2.54
CA PRO A 108 5.47 -12.72 2.74
C PRO A 108 5.11 -13.30 4.12
N GLU A 109 5.38 -14.59 4.35
CA GLU A 109 5.08 -15.27 5.62
C GLU A 109 5.59 -14.54 6.85
N ALA A 110 6.78 -13.93 6.75
CA ALA A 110 7.37 -13.12 7.81
C ALA A 110 6.42 -12.05 8.34
N VAL A 111 5.52 -11.49 7.49
CA VAL A 111 4.55 -10.47 7.90
C VAL A 111 3.50 -11.06 8.82
N ARG A 112 2.85 -12.16 8.43
CA ARG A 112 1.79 -12.77 9.26
C ARG A 112 2.34 -13.34 10.56
N VAL A 113 3.53 -13.95 10.52
CA VAL A 113 4.22 -14.43 11.72
C VAL A 113 4.60 -13.27 12.63
N GLY A 114 5.20 -12.22 12.10
CA GLY A 114 5.57 -11.03 12.88
C GLY A 114 4.38 -10.38 13.57
N ILE A 115 3.24 -10.26 12.87
CA ILE A 115 2.02 -9.71 13.45
C ILE A 115 1.46 -10.64 14.53
N LYS A 116 1.33 -11.94 14.27
CA LYS A 116 0.69 -12.89 15.20
C LYS A 116 1.57 -13.23 16.40
N GLU A 117 2.85 -13.55 16.17
CA GLU A 117 3.71 -14.13 17.21
C GLU A 117 4.56 -13.07 17.94
N VAL A 118 4.88 -11.95 17.27
CA VAL A 118 5.75 -10.91 17.86
C VAL A 118 4.94 -9.70 18.32
N LEU A 119 4.14 -9.07 17.45
CA LEU A 119 3.30 -7.92 17.82
C LEU A 119 2.10 -8.34 18.70
N LYS A 120 1.43 -9.40 18.35
CA LYS A 120 0.32 -10.07 19.04
C LYS A 120 -1.01 -9.33 19.08
N LYS A 121 -1.00 -8.00 19.15
CA LYS A 121 -2.20 -7.17 19.34
C LYS A 121 -2.33 -6.10 18.27
N ALA A 122 -3.55 -5.77 17.92
CA ALA A 122 -3.88 -4.64 17.05
C ALA A 122 -3.48 -3.29 17.68
N ASN A 123 -3.59 -2.20 16.92
CA ASN A 123 -3.11 -0.85 17.29
C ASN A 123 -1.63 -0.78 17.64
N GLY A 124 -0.82 -1.62 17.02
CA GLY A 124 0.62 -1.63 17.15
C GLY A 124 1.31 -1.54 15.82
N THR A 125 2.62 -1.33 15.86
CA THR A 125 3.47 -1.24 14.68
C THR A 125 4.67 -2.16 14.82
N ILE A 126 4.92 -2.96 13.81
CA ILE A 126 6.07 -3.86 13.73
C ILE A 126 6.89 -3.55 12.49
N ARG A 127 8.22 -3.60 12.62
CA ARG A 127 9.19 -3.58 11.53
C ARG A 127 9.74 -4.98 11.33
N ILE A 128 9.94 -5.36 10.08
CA ILE A 128 10.35 -6.70 9.67
C ILE A 128 11.44 -6.53 8.62
N ILE A 129 12.64 -7.04 8.89
CA ILE A 129 13.67 -7.17 7.87
C ILE A 129 13.69 -8.62 7.44
N VAL A 130 13.41 -8.85 6.17
CA VAL A 130 13.26 -10.19 5.61
C VAL A 130 14.20 -10.39 4.42
N PRO A 131 15.05 -11.44 4.44
CA PRO A 131 15.92 -11.77 3.32
C PRO A 131 15.12 -12.19 2.09
N SER A 132 15.65 -11.96 0.91
CA SER A 132 14.94 -12.15 -0.37
C SER A 132 14.37 -13.55 -0.53
N ARG A 133 15.11 -14.58 -0.11
CA ARG A 133 14.70 -15.99 -0.19
C ARG A 133 13.45 -16.30 0.65
N LEU A 134 13.21 -15.56 1.72
CA LEU A 134 12.05 -15.69 2.62
C LEU A 134 10.97 -14.62 2.36
N ALA A 135 11.24 -13.68 1.43
CA ALA A 135 10.28 -12.70 0.95
C ALA A 135 9.56 -13.24 -0.31
N PHE A 136 9.90 -12.71 -1.49
CA PHE A 136 9.29 -13.12 -2.76
C PHE A 136 10.26 -13.90 -3.66
N GLY A 137 11.42 -14.27 -3.12
CA GLY A 137 12.40 -15.13 -3.74
C GLY A 137 12.97 -14.62 -5.06
N ARG A 138 13.40 -15.56 -5.89
CA ARG A 138 14.05 -15.28 -7.17
C ARG A 138 13.14 -14.60 -8.19
N ASN A 139 11.84 -14.88 -8.13
CA ASN A 139 10.88 -14.38 -9.12
C ASN A 139 10.34 -12.99 -8.76
N GLY A 140 10.35 -12.59 -7.49
CA GLY A 140 9.73 -11.34 -7.04
C GLY A 140 8.20 -11.32 -7.25
N THR A 141 7.67 -10.14 -7.48
CA THR A 141 6.27 -9.88 -7.86
C THR A 141 6.24 -9.00 -9.11
N THR A 142 5.04 -8.62 -9.59
CA THR A 142 4.89 -7.62 -10.66
C THR A 142 5.52 -6.25 -10.31
N GLN A 143 5.69 -5.95 -9.02
CA GLN A 143 6.20 -4.66 -8.55
C GLN A 143 7.57 -4.79 -7.87
N ILE A 144 7.79 -5.87 -7.09
CA ILE A 144 9.02 -6.08 -6.32
C ILE A 144 9.96 -6.97 -7.15
N PRO A 145 11.16 -6.48 -7.50
CA PRO A 145 12.12 -7.28 -8.26
C PRO A 145 12.50 -8.58 -7.55
N GLY A 146 12.86 -9.60 -8.31
CA GLY A 146 13.41 -10.84 -7.74
C GLY A 146 14.68 -10.59 -6.93
N ASN A 147 14.97 -11.45 -5.98
CA ASN A 147 16.10 -11.37 -5.05
C ASN A 147 16.15 -10.06 -4.24
N SER A 148 14.99 -9.44 -3.97
CA SER A 148 14.90 -8.25 -3.13
C SER A 148 14.69 -8.63 -1.67
N SER A 149 15.69 -8.41 -0.82
CA SER A 149 15.50 -8.38 0.63
C SER A 149 14.75 -7.11 1.01
N LEU A 150 13.85 -7.17 2.00
CA LEU A 150 12.87 -6.13 2.28
C LEU A 150 12.94 -5.63 3.72
N ASP A 151 12.67 -4.32 3.88
CA ASP A 151 12.31 -3.64 5.12
C ASP A 151 10.81 -3.32 5.05
N ILE A 152 10.03 -3.99 5.87
CA ILE A 152 8.57 -3.89 5.90
C ILE A 152 8.15 -3.32 7.25
N VAL A 153 7.40 -2.23 7.24
CA VAL A 153 6.77 -1.68 8.44
C VAL A 153 5.26 -1.84 8.31
N VAL A 154 4.67 -2.51 9.29
CA VAL A 154 3.23 -2.78 9.32
C VAL A 154 2.63 -2.16 10.56
N LYS A 155 1.64 -1.28 10.36
CA LYS A 155 0.77 -0.79 11.41
C LYS A 155 -0.56 -1.56 11.33
N VAL A 156 -0.80 -2.40 12.31
CA VAL A 156 -2.07 -3.13 12.44
C VAL A 156 -3.11 -2.21 13.07
N MET A 157 -4.27 -2.08 12.44
CA MET A 157 -5.35 -1.20 12.88
C MET A 157 -6.47 -2.00 13.55
N GLU A 158 -7.23 -1.37 14.42
CA GLU A 158 -8.58 -1.82 14.81
C GLU A 158 -9.62 -1.17 13.90
N LYS A 159 -10.67 -1.92 13.55
CA LYS A 159 -11.75 -1.42 12.67
C LYS A 159 -12.42 -0.17 13.26
N GLU A 160 -12.59 -0.15 14.55
CA GLU A 160 -13.21 0.93 15.31
C GLU A 160 -12.41 2.24 15.29
N LYS A 161 -11.10 2.14 14.95
CA LYS A 161 -10.20 3.30 14.82
C LYS A 161 -10.10 3.85 13.42
N ILE A 162 -10.66 3.15 12.42
CA ILE A 162 -10.62 3.62 11.03
C ILE A 162 -11.29 5.00 10.85
N PRO A 163 -12.47 5.31 11.44
CA PRO A 163 -13.05 6.64 11.29
C PRO A 163 -12.15 7.78 11.81
N GLN A 164 -11.42 7.55 12.91
CA GLN A 164 -10.46 8.53 13.44
C GLN A 164 -9.24 8.67 12.50
N TYR A 165 -8.79 7.55 11.93
CA TYR A 165 -7.70 7.57 10.95
C TYR A 165 -8.11 8.27 9.66
N ASP A 166 -9.33 8.06 9.17
CA ASP A 166 -9.88 8.74 8.00
C ASP A 166 -9.94 10.26 8.23
N ASP A 167 -10.45 10.68 9.38
CA ASP A 167 -10.53 12.10 9.75
C ASP A 167 -9.14 12.75 9.76
N TYR A 168 -8.18 12.11 10.43
CA TYR A 168 -6.77 12.57 10.42
C TYR A 168 -6.19 12.63 9.00
N THR A 169 -6.46 11.62 8.19
CA THR A 169 -5.98 11.52 6.80
C THR A 169 -6.54 12.66 5.94
N ILE A 170 -7.84 12.96 6.06
CA ILE A 170 -8.49 14.06 5.33
C ILE A 170 -7.91 15.41 5.77
N ILE A 171 -7.75 15.64 7.08
CA ILE A 171 -7.14 16.87 7.60
C ILE A 171 -5.73 17.05 7.01
N LYS A 172 -4.90 16.03 7.06
CA LYS A 172 -3.54 16.10 6.51
C LYS A 172 -3.52 16.32 4.99
N TYR A 173 -4.47 15.73 4.28
CA TYR A 173 -4.65 15.99 2.86
C TYR A 173 -5.00 17.46 2.58
N MET A 174 -5.95 18.02 3.35
CA MET A 174 -6.32 19.41 3.24
C MET A 174 -5.17 20.36 3.55
N GLU A 175 -4.43 20.11 4.63
CA GLU A 175 -3.22 20.89 5.00
C GLU A 175 -2.18 20.89 3.87
N LYS A 176 -1.84 19.69 3.37
CA LYS A 176 -0.85 19.53 2.29
C LYS A 176 -1.21 20.26 1.01
N ASN A 177 -2.51 20.35 0.69
CA ASN A 177 -3.01 20.97 -0.53
C ASN A 177 -3.53 22.40 -0.31
N ALA A 178 -3.25 23.01 0.85
CA ALA A 178 -3.70 24.36 1.21
C ALA A 178 -5.22 24.57 1.00
N MET A 179 -6.02 23.53 1.28
CA MET A 179 -7.47 23.54 1.08
C MET A 179 -8.16 24.24 2.26
N THR A 180 -8.88 25.32 1.97
CA THR A 180 -9.55 26.14 2.98
C THR A 180 -11.05 26.32 2.66
N GLY A 181 -11.84 26.74 3.65
CA GLY A 181 -13.26 27.03 3.49
C GLY A 181 -14.13 25.77 3.38
N PHE A 182 -13.68 24.65 3.95
CA PHE A 182 -14.47 23.44 4.10
C PHE A 182 -15.26 23.46 5.42
N SER A 183 -16.51 23.02 5.35
CA SER A 183 -17.35 22.67 6.51
C SER A 183 -17.29 21.15 6.71
N LYS A 184 -17.63 20.68 7.92
CA LYS A 184 -17.70 19.27 8.26
C LYS A 184 -19.09 18.87 8.68
N THR A 185 -19.63 17.78 8.13
CA THR A 185 -20.89 17.18 8.61
C THR A 185 -20.66 16.40 9.91
N ASN A 186 -21.75 16.09 10.62
CA ASN A 186 -21.71 15.24 11.81
C ASN A 186 -21.22 13.81 11.52
N THR A 187 -21.31 13.37 10.27
CA THR A 187 -20.88 12.05 9.81
C THR A 187 -19.43 12.02 9.32
N GLY A 188 -18.74 13.17 9.32
CA GLY A 188 -17.32 13.27 9.01
C GLY A 188 -16.99 13.63 7.56
N ILE A 189 -17.97 13.98 6.71
CA ILE A 189 -17.71 14.48 5.36
C ILE A 189 -17.21 15.91 5.47
N TYR A 190 -16.09 16.23 4.83
CA TYR A 190 -15.66 17.61 4.63
C TYR A 190 -16.14 18.08 3.26
N TYR A 191 -16.82 19.23 3.20
CA TYR A 191 -17.37 19.73 1.96
C TYR A 191 -17.20 21.24 1.79
N LYS A 192 -17.15 21.66 0.54
CA LYS A 192 -17.12 23.06 0.15
C LYS A 192 -18.10 23.27 -1.01
N ILE A 193 -19.11 24.11 -0.80
CA ILE A 193 -20.04 24.50 -1.86
C ILE A 193 -19.33 25.51 -2.75
N GLY A 194 -19.22 25.21 -4.04
CA GLY A 194 -18.72 26.14 -5.06
C GLY A 194 -19.84 27.07 -5.53
N GLN A 195 -20.95 26.48 -5.93
CA GLN A 195 -22.20 27.19 -6.29
C GLN A 195 -23.36 26.48 -5.61
N PRO A 196 -24.26 27.22 -4.93
CA PRO A 196 -25.41 26.59 -4.25
C PRO A 196 -26.43 26.01 -5.22
N GLY A 197 -26.49 26.50 -6.46
CA GLY A 197 -27.58 26.23 -7.41
C GLY A 197 -28.84 27.00 -7.09
N THR A 198 -29.65 27.26 -8.10
CA THR A 198 -30.91 28.02 -7.99
C THR A 198 -32.10 27.24 -8.54
N GLY A 199 -31.88 26.05 -9.10
CA GLY A 199 -32.91 25.18 -9.64
C GLY A 199 -33.60 24.34 -8.57
N SER A 200 -34.14 23.19 -8.99
CA SER A 200 -34.88 22.27 -8.12
C SER A 200 -34.05 21.82 -6.91
N PRO A 201 -34.67 21.75 -5.71
CA PRO A 201 -33.97 21.18 -4.55
C PRO A 201 -33.71 19.71 -4.75
N ILE A 202 -32.62 19.22 -4.16
CA ILE A 202 -32.20 17.82 -4.24
C ILE A 202 -32.51 17.13 -2.92
N SER A 203 -33.17 15.98 -2.99
CA SER A 203 -33.34 15.07 -1.84
C SER A 203 -32.63 13.75 -2.08
N VAL A 204 -32.56 12.90 -1.07
CA VAL A 204 -31.98 11.56 -1.19
C VAL A 204 -32.72 10.70 -2.22
N ASP A 205 -33.98 10.95 -2.47
CA ASP A 205 -34.81 10.22 -3.44
C ASP A 205 -34.70 10.77 -4.87
N SER A 206 -33.98 11.86 -5.07
CA SER A 206 -33.78 12.46 -6.40
C SER A 206 -32.90 11.61 -7.30
N THR A 207 -33.18 11.68 -8.59
CA THR A 207 -32.25 11.27 -9.63
C THR A 207 -31.54 12.50 -10.16
N VAL A 208 -30.21 12.55 -10.09
CA VAL A 208 -29.41 13.69 -10.53
C VAL A 208 -28.64 13.36 -11.80
N VAL A 209 -28.48 14.37 -12.66
CA VAL A 209 -27.57 14.37 -13.80
C VAL A 209 -26.38 15.23 -13.40
N ALA A 210 -25.17 14.69 -13.49
CA ALA A 210 -23.98 15.39 -13.02
C ALA A 210 -22.75 15.10 -13.87
N ASN A 211 -21.89 16.09 -14.01
CA ASN A 211 -20.49 15.85 -14.28
C ASN A 211 -19.70 15.85 -12.97
N TYR A 212 -18.66 15.01 -12.90
CA TYR A 212 -17.88 14.86 -11.69
C TYR A 212 -16.49 14.30 -11.95
N THR A 213 -15.63 14.45 -10.96
CA THR A 213 -14.34 13.75 -10.90
C THR A 213 -14.18 13.16 -9.51
N GLY A 214 -13.98 11.83 -9.46
CA GLY A 214 -13.64 11.09 -8.25
C GLY A 214 -12.17 10.74 -8.22
N LYS A 215 -11.46 11.11 -7.14
CA LYS A 215 -10.03 10.90 -6.96
C LYS A 215 -9.75 10.20 -5.64
N LEU A 216 -8.71 9.38 -5.62
CA LEU A 216 -8.00 9.02 -4.41
C LEU A 216 -7.22 10.25 -3.89
N LEU A 217 -6.87 10.27 -2.60
CA LEU A 217 -6.12 11.40 -2.03
C LEU A 217 -4.68 11.54 -2.56
N ASN A 218 -4.20 10.57 -3.34
CA ASN A 218 -2.95 10.69 -4.10
C ASN A 218 -3.11 11.39 -5.46
N GLY A 219 -4.34 11.80 -5.80
CA GLY A 219 -4.65 12.43 -7.07
C GLY A 219 -5.05 11.48 -8.20
N THR A 220 -4.97 10.16 -7.99
CA THR A 220 -5.39 9.18 -9.01
C THR A 220 -6.88 9.29 -9.24
N ILE A 221 -7.28 9.59 -10.45
CA ILE A 221 -8.69 9.60 -10.86
C ILE A 221 -9.13 8.15 -11.07
N PHE A 222 -10.15 7.73 -10.33
CA PHE A 222 -10.72 6.40 -10.47
C PHE A 222 -12.04 6.39 -11.26
N ASP A 223 -12.72 7.54 -11.29
CA ASP A 223 -13.98 7.69 -12.03
C ASP A 223 -14.25 9.15 -12.39
N ARG A 224 -14.90 9.39 -13.53
CA ARG A 224 -15.30 10.74 -13.95
C ARG A 224 -16.38 10.71 -15.03
N ALA A 225 -17.24 11.72 -15.03
CA ALA A 225 -18.08 12.11 -16.14
C ALA A 225 -17.82 13.58 -16.46
N VAL A 226 -17.64 13.92 -17.73
CA VAL A 226 -17.30 15.28 -18.17
C VAL A 226 -18.52 16.02 -18.72
N ALA A 227 -18.45 17.33 -18.80
CA ALA A 227 -19.49 18.14 -19.41
C ALA A 227 -19.73 17.70 -20.87
N GLY A 228 -21.00 17.53 -21.24
CA GLY A 228 -21.44 16.97 -22.53
C GLY A 228 -21.51 15.44 -22.55
N SER A 229 -21.12 14.76 -21.46
CA SER A 229 -21.23 13.33 -21.24
C SER A 229 -21.53 13.05 -19.77
N GLU A 230 -22.53 13.76 -19.24
CA GLU A 230 -22.95 13.65 -17.85
C GLU A 230 -23.49 12.26 -17.55
N ALA A 231 -23.30 11.82 -16.31
CA ALA A 231 -23.88 10.57 -15.82
C ALA A 231 -25.13 10.84 -15.01
N THR A 232 -26.08 9.90 -15.06
CA THR A 232 -27.35 9.98 -14.33
C THR A 232 -27.33 8.97 -13.17
N PHE A 233 -27.64 9.44 -11.97
CA PHE A 233 -27.63 8.67 -10.74
C PHE A 233 -28.91 8.82 -9.94
N ALA A 234 -29.56 7.72 -9.56
CA ALA A 234 -30.46 7.74 -8.42
C ALA A 234 -29.61 7.84 -7.15
N LEU A 235 -29.80 8.87 -6.32
CA LEU A 235 -28.97 9.10 -5.13
C LEU A 235 -29.06 7.94 -4.13
N THR A 236 -30.18 7.23 -4.07
CA THR A 236 -30.33 6.02 -3.27
C THR A 236 -29.38 4.88 -3.66
N SER A 237 -28.81 4.90 -4.87
CA SER A 237 -27.96 3.84 -5.43
C SER A 237 -26.46 4.18 -5.42
N VAL A 238 -26.06 5.38 -4.98
CA VAL A 238 -24.65 5.78 -4.88
C VAL A 238 -24.13 5.64 -3.45
N ILE A 239 -22.84 5.89 -3.25
CA ILE A 239 -22.19 5.84 -1.93
C ILE A 239 -22.86 6.81 -0.94
N LYS A 240 -22.87 6.45 0.35
CA LYS A 240 -23.54 7.24 1.40
C LYS A 240 -23.05 8.69 1.50
N GLY A 241 -21.78 8.91 1.18
CA GLY A 241 -21.20 10.26 1.13
C GLY A 241 -21.93 11.18 0.13
N TRP A 242 -22.28 10.68 -1.05
CA TRP A 242 -23.06 11.41 -2.05
C TRP A 242 -24.51 11.63 -1.58
N GLN A 243 -25.15 10.59 -1.03
CA GLN A 243 -26.52 10.68 -0.50
C GLN A 243 -26.68 11.79 0.54
N GLN A 244 -25.64 12.05 1.33
CA GLN A 244 -25.66 13.05 2.40
C GLN A 244 -25.21 14.43 1.96
N ALA A 245 -24.28 14.54 1.02
CA ALA A 245 -23.66 15.81 0.69
C ALA A 245 -24.26 16.48 -0.57
N ILE A 246 -24.73 15.70 -1.57
CA ILE A 246 -25.37 16.29 -2.76
C ILE A 246 -26.65 17.07 -2.42
N PRO A 247 -27.51 16.65 -1.46
CA PRO A 247 -28.65 17.46 -1.02
C PRO A 247 -28.32 18.79 -0.34
N LEU A 248 -27.05 19.11 -0.13
CA LEU A 248 -26.65 20.46 0.38
C LEU A 248 -26.64 21.54 -0.70
N ILE A 249 -26.84 21.15 -1.96
CA ILE A 249 -26.94 22.05 -3.11
C ILE A 249 -28.25 21.79 -3.87
N ASN A 250 -28.61 22.72 -4.78
CA ASN A 250 -29.71 22.57 -5.69
C ASN A 250 -29.21 22.27 -7.12
N GLN A 251 -30.12 22.01 -8.04
CA GLN A 251 -29.84 21.93 -9.47
C GLN A 251 -29.08 23.18 -9.95
N GLY A 252 -28.04 22.96 -10.77
CA GLY A 252 -27.08 23.98 -11.20
C GLY A 252 -26.01 24.29 -10.17
N GLY A 253 -25.99 23.56 -9.04
CA GLY A 253 -25.00 23.73 -7.99
C GLY A 253 -23.74 22.88 -8.19
N SER A 254 -22.67 23.25 -7.47
CA SER A 254 -21.43 22.51 -7.42
C SER A 254 -20.91 22.37 -6.01
N ILE A 255 -20.31 21.21 -5.73
CA ILE A 255 -19.79 20.86 -4.40
C ILE A 255 -18.50 20.03 -4.54
N ARG A 256 -17.53 20.29 -3.68
CA ARG A 256 -16.41 19.41 -3.47
C ARG A 256 -16.55 18.70 -2.13
N MET A 257 -16.28 17.40 -2.11
CA MET A 257 -16.49 16.55 -0.94
C MET A 257 -15.28 15.67 -0.70
N LEU A 258 -14.77 15.68 0.56
CA LEU A 258 -13.80 14.69 1.01
C LEU A 258 -14.57 13.70 1.89
N ILE A 259 -14.67 12.47 1.41
CA ILE A 259 -15.57 11.46 1.97
C ILE A 259 -14.73 10.42 2.72
N PRO A 260 -14.96 10.19 4.03
CA PRO A 260 -14.30 9.12 4.78
C PRO A 260 -14.70 7.75 4.23
N SER A 261 -13.83 6.78 4.38
CA SER A 261 -13.96 5.45 3.77
C SER A 261 -15.26 4.74 4.12
N GLY A 262 -15.74 4.88 5.38
CA GLY A 262 -16.99 4.27 5.84
C GLY A 262 -18.26 4.80 5.17
N LEU A 263 -18.19 5.98 4.54
CA LEU A 263 -19.28 6.57 3.74
C LEU A 263 -19.02 6.42 2.23
N ALA A 264 -17.93 5.76 1.84
CA ALA A 264 -17.55 5.45 0.48
C ALA A 264 -17.63 3.94 0.23
N TYR A 265 -16.50 3.27 -0.04
CA TYR A 265 -16.44 1.83 -0.34
C TYR A 265 -15.99 0.98 0.85
N GLY A 266 -15.91 1.58 2.05
CA GLY A 266 -15.67 0.86 3.31
C GLY A 266 -14.31 0.21 3.42
N MET A 267 -14.28 -0.83 4.25
CA MET A 267 -13.08 -1.58 4.57
C MET A 267 -12.51 -2.34 3.37
N GLU A 268 -13.34 -2.74 2.44
CA GLU A 268 -12.94 -3.60 1.32
C GLU A 268 -12.46 -2.80 0.11
N GLY A 269 -12.90 -1.54 -0.01
CA GLY A 269 -12.62 -0.73 -1.19
C GLY A 269 -13.43 -1.17 -2.42
N SER A 270 -12.92 -0.90 -3.61
CA SER A 270 -13.46 -1.34 -4.91
C SER A 270 -12.31 -1.67 -5.85
N SER A 271 -11.90 -2.93 -5.86
CA SER A 271 -10.76 -3.41 -6.65
C SER A 271 -11.06 -3.32 -8.15
N PRO A 272 -10.07 -3.00 -9.01
CA PRO A 272 -8.68 -2.69 -8.64
C PRO A 272 -8.43 -1.21 -8.32
N SER A 273 -9.43 -0.33 -8.49
CA SER A 273 -9.23 1.13 -8.57
C SER A 273 -9.20 1.81 -7.21
N ILE A 274 -9.92 1.28 -6.22
CA ILE A 274 -10.05 1.88 -4.90
C ILE A 274 -9.57 0.90 -3.82
N PRO A 275 -8.40 1.16 -3.21
CA PRO A 275 -7.88 0.33 -2.13
C PRO A 275 -8.80 0.27 -0.90
N PRO A 276 -8.61 -0.72 0.00
CA PRO A 276 -9.30 -0.80 1.27
C PRO A 276 -9.28 0.51 2.06
N PHE A 277 -10.36 0.80 2.80
CA PHE A 277 -10.57 1.99 3.67
C PHE A 277 -9.95 3.28 3.10
N SER A 278 -10.20 3.56 1.82
CA SER A 278 -9.77 4.78 1.14
C SER A 278 -10.75 5.93 1.33
N CYS A 279 -10.23 7.09 1.78
CA CYS A 279 -10.96 8.35 1.69
C CYS A 279 -10.95 8.83 0.23
N LEU A 280 -12.01 9.50 -0.18
CA LEU A 280 -12.23 9.95 -1.56
C LEU A 280 -12.39 11.46 -1.64
N ASP A 281 -11.92 12.05 -2.74
CA ASP A 281 -12.10 13.46 -3.11
C ASP A 281 -12.95 13.54 -4.37
N PHE A 282 -14.15 14.10 -4.23
CA PHE A 282 -15.07 14.33 -5.34
C PHE A 282 -15.31 15.81 -5.60
N GLU A 283 -15.25 16.21 -6.85
CA GLU A 283 -15.76 17.46 -7.37
C GLU A 283 -16.98 17.15 -8.23
N VAL A 284 -18.14 17.73 -7.89
CA VAL A 284 -19.43 17.41 -8.53
C VAL A 284 -20.15 18.69 -8.95
N ASN A 285 -20.69 18.71 -10.17
CA ASN A 285 -21.60 19.74 -10.66
C ASN A 285 -22.90 19.05 -11.08
N VAL A 286 -24.01 19.38 -10.42
CA VAL A 286 -25.32 18.84 -10.75
C VAL A 286 -25.95 19.72 -11.82
N THR A 287 -26.18 19.17 -13.01
CA THR A 287 -26.72 19.89 -14.15
C THR A 287 -28.22 19.77 -14.26
N ASP A 288 -28.82 18.65 -13.81
CA ASP A 288 -30.24 18.41 -13.85
C ASP A 288 -30.71 17.53 -12.70
N VAL A 289 -32.01 17.65 -12.35
CA VAL A 289 -32.67 16.84 -11.30
C VAL A 289 -33.99 16.32 -11.86
N LYS A 290 -34.19 15.01 -11.74
CA LYS A 290 -35.37 14.28 -12.25
C LYS A 290 -36.18 13.69 -11.11
#